data_0f85c64d8f599d85eae62bab7ebb5b10
#
_entry.id   0f85c64d8f599d85eae62bab7ebb5b10
#
_cell.length_a   1.000
_cell.length_b   1.000
_cell.length_c   1.000
_cell.angle_alpha   90.00
_cell.angle_beta   90.00
_cell.angle_gamma   90.00
#
_symmetry.space_group_name_H-M   'P 1'
#
loop_
_entity.id
_entity.type
_entity.pdbx_description
1 polymer ?
#
loop_
_entity_poly.entity_id
_entity_poly.type
_entity_poly.pdbx_seq_one_letter_code
_entity_poly.pdbx_strand_id
1 'polypeptide(L)'
;MSATLVASASANDHKILGVVAMPRNETNDLTLKLPICRVIKRIQLTADRGDVQLSGATVYFKVSNSASQSLSVPSTIKEGETTGWININSDNDNKRCVKKIAFSGHTINSSDMASLKIIGDD
;
A
#
# COMPACT_ATOMS: atom_id res chain seq x y z
N MET A 1 -31.30 9.06 5.34
CA MET A 1 -30.57 9.08 5.40
C MET A 1 -29.84 9.08 5.87
N SER A 2 -29.44 8.90 6.02
CA SER A 2 -28.52 8.98 6.46
C SER A 2 -27.70 8.78 6.80
N ALA A 3 -27.61 8.55 6.79
CA ALA A 3 -26.66 8.33 7.15
C ALA A 3 -25.81 8.50 7.18
N THR A 4 -25.64 8.66 7.23
CA THR A 4 -24.68 8.89 7.24
C THR A 4 -23.89 8.81 7.62
N LEU A 5 -24.01 8.65 7.65
CA LEU A 5 -23.13 8.60 7.89
C LEU A 5 -22.46 8.40 8.48
N VAL A 6 -22.94 8.51 8.66
CA VAL A 6 -22.11 8.43 9.37
C VAL A 6 -21.08 7.71 9.39
N ALA A 7 -21.13 7.11 9.23
CA ALA A 7 -20.08 6.35 9.10
C ALA A 7 -18.83 6.91 8.93
N SER A 8 -18.87 7.83 8.54
CA SER A 8 -17.74 8.50 8.25
C SER A 8 -16.78 8.61 9.33
N ALA A 9 -17.23 8.57 10.45
CA ALA A 9 -16.34 8.82 11.53
C ALA A 9 -15.22 7.83 11.63
N SER A 10 -15.52 6.59 11.43
CA SER A 10 -14.50 5.58 11.61
C SER A 10 -13.42 5.65 10.57
N ALA A 11 -13.68 6.31 9.49
CA ALA A 11 -12.70 6.42 8.46
C ALA A 11 -11.59 7.39 8.80
N ASN A 12 -11.69 8.07 9.90
CA ASN A 12 -10.73 9.09 10.23
C ASN A 12 -9.32 8.59 10.38
N ASP A 13 -9.15 7.35 10.77
CA ASP A 13 -7.83 6.82 11.00
C ASP A 13 -7.18 6.27 9.73
N HIS A 14 -7.94 6.20 8.67
CA HIS A 14 -7.45 5.63 7.42
C HIS A 14 -7.07 6.74 6.46
N LYS A 15 -5.84 6.72 6.00
CA LYS A 15 -5.35 7.75 5.09
C LYS A 15 -4.80 7.13 3.84
N ILE A 16 -5.06 7.80 2.72
CA ILE A 16 -4.44 7.39 1.46
C ILE A 16 -2.99 7.83 1.52
N LEU A 17 -2.08 6.89 1.49
CA LEU A 17 -0.65 7.19 1.51
C LEU A 17 -0.16 7.60 0.14
N GLY A 18 -0.73 7.03 -0.91
CA GLY A 18 -0.37 7.37 -2.26
C GLY A 18 -0.89 6.37 -3.25
N VAL A 19 -0.51 6.56 -4.49
CA VAL A 19 -0.93 5.73 -5.61
C VAL A 19 0.32 5.39 -6.42
N VAL A 20 0.46 4.13 -6.79
CA VAL A 20 1.57 3.67 -7.61
C VAL A 20 0.99 3.17 -8.94
N ALA A 21 1.50 3.69 -10.06
CA ALA A 21 1.11 3.19 -11.36
C ALA A 21 1.80 1.85 -11.60
N MET A 22 1.02 0.87 -12.06
CA MET A 22 1.53 -0.48 -12.29
C MET A 22 1.76 -0.66 -13.78
N PRO A 23 3.02 -0.81 -14.22
CA PRO A 23 3.29 -1.03 -15.64
C PRO A 23 2.65 -2.32 -16.12
N ARG A 24 2.54 -2.45 -17.44
CA ARG A 24 1.94 -3.64 -18.03
C ARG A 24 2.91 -4.81 -18.09
N ASN A 25 4.21 -4.54 -17.93
CA ASN A 25 5.23 -5.57 -17.85
C ASN A 25 5.70 -5.70 -16.41
N GLU A 26 6.08 -6.90 -16.03
CA GLU A 26 6.61 -7.14 -14.69
C GLU A 26 7.73 -6.17 -14.39
N THR A 27 7.62 -5.46 -13.29
CA THR A 27 8.57 -4.42 -12.91
C THR A 27 8.83 -4.52 -11.41
N ASN A 28 10.11 -4.39 -11.04
CA ASN A 28 10.52 -4.38 -9.66
C ASN A 28 10.69 -2.94 -9.17
N ASP A 29 10.67 -2.79 -7.86
CA ASP A 29 11.00 -1.51 -7.20
C ASP A 29 10.08 -0.36 -7.60
N LEU A 30 8.81 -0.64 -7.78
CA LEU A 30 7.81 0.39 -7.92
C LEU A 30 7.58 0.99 -6.54
N THR A 31 8.16 2.15 -6.30
CA THR A 31 8.32 2.67 -4.95
C THR A 31 7.34 3.81 -4.66
N LEU A 32 6.66 3.70 -3.52
CA LEU A 32 5.94 4.81 -2.94
C LEU A 32 6.81 5.41 -1.84
N LYS A 33 7.31 6.62 -2.06
CA LYS A 33 8.10 7.32 -1.06
C LYS A 33 7.20 8.21 -0.24
N LEU A 34 7.40 8.19 1.06
CA LEU A 34 6.68 9.09 1.95
C LEU A 34 7.56 10.31 2.21
N PRO A 35 7.05 11.52 1.99
CA PRO A 35 7.88 12.72 2.18
C PRO A 35 8.31 12.90 3.63
N ILE A 36 7.51 12.39 4.54
CA ILE A 36 7.84 12.41 5.96
C ILE A 36 7.66 10.99 6.46
N CYS A 37 8.65 10.49 7.19
CA CYS A 37 8.59 9.16 7.79
C CYS A 37 7.37 9.05 8.70
N ARG A 38 6.60 7.98 8.57
CA ARG A 38 5.34 7.83 9.31
C ARG A 38 5.30 6.49 10.04
N VAL A 39 4.68 6.51 11.21
CA VAL A 39 4.38 5.27 11.93
C VAL A 39 3.07 4.73 11.34
N ILE A 40 3.18 3.63 10.62
CA ILE A 40 2.05 3.00 9.95
C ILE A 40 1.98 1.57 10.47
N LYS A 41 0.85 1.19 11.04
CA LYS A 41 0.70 -0.14 11.65
C LYS A 41 0.24 -1.18 10.65
N ARG A 42 -0.51 -0.76 9.64
CA ARG A 42 -1.04 -1.68 8.64
C ARG A 42 -1.48 -0.91 7.41
N ILE A 43 -1.55 -1.61 6.29
CA ILE A 43 -1.98 -1.01 5.04
C ILE A 43 -2.99 -1.90 4.34
N GLN A 44 -3.76 -1.29 3.44
CA GLN A 44 -4.61 -1.98 2.49
C GLN A 44 -4.23 -1.51 1.09
N LEU A 45 -4.45 -2.37 0.12
CA LEU A 45 -4.15 -2.08 -1.28
C LEU A 45 -5.43 -2.21 -2.09
N THR A 46 -5.68 -1.24 -2.96
CA THR A 46 -6.83 -1.26 -3.85
C THR A 46 -6.34 -1.14 -5.28
N ALA A 47 -6.80 -2.05 -6.14
CA ALA A 47 -6.51 -1.98 -7.57
C ALA A 47 -7.58 -1.16 -8.26
N ASP A 48 -7.16 -0.28 -9.18
CA ASP A 48 -8.06 0.57 -9.93
C ASP A 48 -7.63 0.57 -11.40
N ARG A 49 -8.58 0.60 -12.30
CA ARG A 49 -8.37 0.65 -13.76
C ARG A 49 -7.81 -0.62 -14.35
N GLY A 50 -7.80 -1.70 -13.63
CA GLY A 50 -7.34 -2.99 -14.10
C GLY A 50 -6.94 -3.85 -12.94
N ASP A 51 -6.70 -5.12 -13.23
CA ASP A 51 -6.24 -6.05 -12.21
C ASP A 51 -4.74 -5.88 -12.03
N VAL A 52 -4.27 -6.12 -10.83
CA VAL A 52 -2.84 -6.02 -10.49
C VAL A 52 -2.34 -7.37 -10.03
N GLN A 53 -1.23 -7.81 -10.62
CA GLN A 53 -0.53 -9.00 -10.15
C GLN A 53 0.70 -8.54 -9.39
N LEU A 54 0.86 -9.02 -8.16
CA LEU A 54 1.99 -8.65 -7.31
C LEU A 54 2.88 -9.86 -7.09
N SER A 55 4.19 -9.65 -7.23
CA SER A 55 5.16 -10.68 -6.88
C SER A 55 5.81 -10.40 -5.53
N GLY A 56 5.64 -9.20 -4.99
CA GLY A 56 6.16 -8.90 -3.66
C GLY A 56 5.99 -7.46 -3.28
N ALA A 57 6.19 -7.18 -2.00
CA ALA A 57 6.20 -5.83 -1.48
C ALA A 57 7.13 -5.80 -0.27
N THR A 58 7.87 -4.71 -0.12
CA THR A 58 8.84 -4.55 0.96
C THR A 58 8.73 -3.16 1.54
N VAL A 59 8.70 -3.08 2.87
CA VAL A 59 8.67 -1.81 3.59
C VAL A 59 10.09 -1.48 4.04
N TYR A 60 10.50 -0.24 3.82
CA TYR A 60 11.78 0.26 4.28
C TYR A 60 11.55 1.31 5.36
N PHE A 61 12.32 1.21 6.43
CA PHE A 61 12.19 2.10 7.57
C PHE A 61 13.26 3.19 7.52
N LYS A 62 13.05 4.27 8.27
CA LYS A 62 13.95 5.42 8.22
C LYS A 62 15.34 5.08 8.67
N VAL A 63 15.46 4.32 9.75
CA VAL A 63 16.78 3.99 10.28
C VAL A 63 17.37 2.88 9.43
N SER A 64 18.52 3.16 8.81
CA SER A 64 19.08 2.25 7.82
C SER A 64 19.49 0.91 8.40
N ASN A 65 19.76 0.83 9.68
CA ASN A 65 20.08 -0.44 10.31
C ASN A 65 18.85 -1.21 10.78
N SER A 66 17.66 -0.66 10.60
CA SER A 66 16.44 -1.41 10.84
C SER A 66 16.19 -2.30 9.64
N ALA A 67 15.92 -3.57 9.88
CA ALA A 67 15.67 -4.50 8.80
C ALA A 67 14.42 -4.12 8.04
N SER A 68 14.45 -4.20 6.72
CA SER A 68 13.25 -4.03 5.92
C SER A 68 12.31 -5.20 6.19
N GLN A 69 11.04 -5.01 5.87
CA GLN A 69 10.04 -6.03 6.10
C GLN A 69 9.37 -6.43 4.79
N SER A 70 9.40 -7.72 4.49
CA SER A 70 8.63 -8.25 3.36
C SER A 70 7.19 -8.41 3.79
N LEU A 71 6.27 -7.97 2.95
CA LEU A 71 4.85 -8.06 3.25
C LEU A 71 4.23 -9.27 2.56
N SER A 72 3.28 -9.89 3.25
CA SER A 72 2.47 -10.94 2.64
C SER A 72 1.35 -10.28 1.87
N VAL A 73 1.52 -10.16 0.56
CA VAL A 73 0.50 -9.56 -0.30
C VAL A 73 -0.15 -10.64 -1.15
N PRO A 74 -1.44 -10.48 -1.52
CA PRO A 74 -2.05 -11.43 -2.44
C PRO A 74 -1.38 -11.33 -3.80
N SER A 75 -1.35 -12.44 -4.53
CA SER A 75 -0.72 -12.45 -5.84
C SER A 75 -1.53 -11.66 -6.87
N THR A 76 -2.82 -11.53 -6.66
CA THR A 76 -3.69 -10.80 -7.59
C THR A 76 -4.69 -9.99 -6.81
N ILE A 77 -4.86 -8.73 -7.23
CA ILE A 77 -5.91 -7.86 -6.72
C ILE A 77 -6.73 -7.44 -7.92
N LYS A 78 -8.00 -7.79 -7.93
CA LYS A 78 -8.86 -7.45 -9.07
C LYS A 78 -9.31 -6.01 -9.00
N GLU A 79 -9.60 -5.46 -10.16
CA GLU A 79 -10.06 -4.07 -10.25
C GLU A 79 -11.22 -3.83 -9.30
N GLY A 80 -11.10 -2.78 -8.48
CA GLY A 80 -12.12 -2.42 -7.51
C GLY A 80 -12.01 -3.15 -6.19
N GLU A 81 -11.14 -4.16 -6.10
CA GLU A 81 -10.96 -4.89 -4.84
C GLU A 81 -9.97 -4.21 -3.92
N THR A 82 -10.22 -4.34 -2.64
CA THR A 82 -9.31 -3.89 -1.60
C THR A 82 -8.90 -5.09 -0.77
N THR A 83 -7.62 -5.22 -0.50
CA THR A 83 -7.12 -6.33 0.31
C THR A 83 -7.57 -6.19 1.76
N GLY A 84 -7.44 -7.25 2.52
CA GLY A 84 -7.49 -7.13 3.97
C GLY A 84 -6.30 -6.32 4.48
N TRP A 85 -6.29 -6.06 5.77
CA TRP A 85 -5.20 -5.31 6.38
C TRP A 85 -3.92 -6.14 6.38
N ILE A 86 -2.83 -5.51 5.99
CA ILE A 86 -1.51 -6.12 5.96
C ILE A 86 -0.69 -5.43 7.03
N ASN A 87 -0.20 -6.17 8.00
CA ASN A 87 0.48 -5.60 9.16
C ASN A 87 1.90 -5.19 8.84
N ILE A 88 2.29 -4.04 9.38
CA ILE A 88 3.64 -3.52 9.27
C ILE A 88 4.22 -3.43 10.67
N ASN A 89 5.43 -3.91 10.84
CA ASN A 89 6.11 -3.93 12.13
C ASN A 89 6.84 -2.61 12.37
N SER A 90 6.08 -1.52 12.43
CA SER A 90 6.63 -0.21 12.80
C SER A 90 6.35 0.04 14.28
N ASP A 91 7.09 0.95 14.88
CA ASP A 91 6.87 1.26 16.28
C ASP A 91 6.92 2.76 16.53
N ASN A 92 6.69 3.15 17.78
CA ASN A 92 6.47 4.53 18.14
C ASN A 92 7.74 5.32 18.46
N ASP A 93 8.90 4.69 18.42
CA ASP A 93 10.11 5.37 18.83
C ASP A 93 10.85 6.03 17.68
N ASN A 94 10.21 6.17 16.55
CA ASN A 94 10.73 6.80 15.34
C ASN A 94 11.84 6.03 14.64
N LYS A 95 12.27 4.93 15.20
CA LYS A 95 13.31 4.14 14.56
C LYS A 95 12.77 3.28 13.45
N ARG A 96 11.51 2.89 13.55
CA ARG A 96 10.86 2.06 12.55
C ARG A 96 9.69 2.76 11.90
N CYS A 97 9.77 4.06 11.73
CA CYS A 97 8.77 4.73 10.93
C CYS A 97 9.02 4.40 9.45
N VAL A 98 7.95 4.34 8.69
CA VAL A 98 8.01 3.92 7.31
C VAL A 98 8.53 5.05 6.43
N LYS A 99 9.58 4.76 5.67
CA LYS A 99 10.19 5.70 4.75
C LYS A 99 9.65 5.52 3.34
N LYS A 100 9.54 4.29 2.89
CA LYS A 100 9.04 3.97 1.56
C LYS A 100 8.56 2.54 1.52
N ILE A 101 7.70 2.25 0.55
CA ILE A 101 7.20 0.90 0.30
C ILE A 101 7.46 0.60 -1.16
N ALA A 102 8.14 -0.51 -1.44
CA ALA A 102 8.45 -0.92 -2.81
C ALA A 102 7.59 -2.12 -3.18
N PHE A 103 7.03 -2.07 -4.39
CA PHE A 103 6.20 -3.13 -4.91
C PHE A 103 6.85 -3.71 -6.16
N SER A 104 6.60 -4.98 -6.41
CA SER A 104 6.98 -5.64 -7.66
C SER A 104 5.74 -6.27 -8.26
N GLY A 105 5.49 -6.03 -9.54
CA GLY A 105 4.32 -6.58 -10.18
C GLY A 105 4.00 -5.89 -11.48
N HIS A 106 2.79 -6.07 -11.96
CA HIS A 106 2.34 -5.47 -13.22
C HIS A 106 0.83 -5.51 -13.36
N THR A 107 0.33 -4.78 -14.33
CA THR A 107 -1.09 -4.78 -14.66
C THR A 107 -1.41 -5.99 -15.53
N ILE A 108 -2.53 -6.66 -15.22
CA ILE A 108 -3.05 -7.73 -16.06
C ILE A 108 -4.49 -7.41 -16.45
N ASN A 109 -4.95 -8.04 -17.51
CA ASN A 109 -6.36 -7.96 -17.94
C ASN A 109 -6.86 -6.54 -18.20
N SER A 110 -5.97 -5.66 -18.67
CA SER A 110 -6.36 -4.29 -18.97
C SER A 110 -5.46 -3.73 -20.05
N SER A 111 -6.01 -2.90 -20.91
CA SER A 111 -5.21 -2.18 -21.91
C SER A 111 -4.57 -0.93 -21.31
N ASP A 112 -5.08 -0.45 -20.19
CA ASP A 112 -4.54 0.71 -19.50
C ASP A 112 -3.68 0.24 -18.34
N MET A 113 -2.80 1.11 -17.86
CA MET A 113 -2.05 0.82 -16.65
C MET A 113 -2.98 0.95 -15.45
N ALA A 114 -3.01 -0.08 -14.62
CA ALA A 114 -3.75 -0.03 -13.38
C ALA A 114 -3.01 0.85 -12.37
N SER A 115 -3.75 1.31 -11.39
CA SER A 115 -3.19 2.04 -10.26
C SER A 115 -3.36 1.21 -9.00
N LEU A 116 -2.35 1.22 -8.16
CA LEU A 116 -2.40 0.57 -6.85
C LEU A 116 -2.46 1.68 -5.81
N LYS A 117 -3.59 1.77 -5.13
CA LYS A 117 -3.79 2.77 -4.09
C LYS A 117 -3.44 2.16 -2.75
N ILE A 118 -2.63 2.85 -1.98
CA ILE A 118 -2.15 2.38 -0.69
C ILE A 118 -2.82 3.20 0.41
N ILE A 119 -3.53 2.51 1.28
CA ILE A 119 -4.25 3.12 2.41
C ILE A 119 -3.56 2.67 3.68
N GLY A 120 -3.27 3.60 4.55
CA GLY A 120 -2.58 3.30 5.79
C GLY A 120 -3.41 3.57 7.02
N ASP A 121 -3.06 2.90 8.10
CA ASP A 121 -3.70 3.04 9.40
C ASP A 121 -2.60 3.11 10.45
N ASP A 122 -2.68 4.10 11.32
CA ASP A 122 -1.69 4.31 12.39
C ASP A 122 -1.82 3.29 13.50
#